data_d9ba174a8ffb55cd3360ff6ce2348b98
#
_entry.id   d9ba174a8ffb55cd3360ff6ce2348b98
#
_cell.length_a   1.000
_cell.length_b   1.000
_cell.length_c   1.000
_cell.angle_alpha   90.00
_cell.angle_beta   90.00
_cell.angle_gamma   90.00
#
_symmetry.space_group_name_H-M   'P 1'
#
loop_
_entity.id
_entity.type
_entity.pdbx_description
1 polymer ?
#
loop_
_entity_poly.entity_id
_entity_poly.type
_entity_poly.pdbx_seq_one_letter_code
_entity_poly.pdbx_strand_id
1 'polypeptide(L)'
;MSPVHSLSAPSFRTQRRRASPTSAGLFPECPDVISPMKTVSSPAPVADQRGNSSGSVTADCPPASRIPRGNQNRAASPVGNVAAAPTERANARLVGIARLAASSPPAETRRKSAEKPEYFLLPVKSILNRCDSNRVPFEWTINPYRGCEFACKYCYARYTHEYMELDGSEFEKKIYVKKNAAPLLAWDVAHKYSYESEGSGGERPDHIAIGTATDPYQPAEREYGVTRACLEELAKREGLSVSIITKSNQIVRDIDVLQKIAERSNLSIDITITTLRAGLTRLLEPRAPRPDLRLAAVKELREAGLAVGVSASPLIPGITDHEGDLEAVAVAAKEAGAQWFFSGVLFLMPSSAKQFLPFVGEKFPRLAKQYEEWYAKNGYAPEEYRKKASLRVARIREEFGFAARPWVEAKGKVRCSQMSLSWDVDLAERSSSAQKMLVGTVAAAR
;
A
#
# COMPACT_ATOMS: atom_id res chain seq x y z
N MET A 1 23.19 61.10 -30.97
CA MET A 1 23.55 60.74 -32.36
C MET A 1 23.70 59.25 -32.38
N SER A 2 22.74 58.58 -32.84
CA SER A 2 22.42 57.43 -33.70
C SER A 2 23.47 56.34 -33.88
N PRO A 3 23.06 55.12 -34.33
CA PRO A 3 21.73 54.52 -34.42
C PRO A 3 21.62 53.04 -33.91
N VAL A 4 20.38 52.61 -33.83
CA VAL A 4 19.85 51.27 -33.61
C VAL A 4 20.18 50.34 -34.79
N HIS A 5 20.60 49.10 -34.50
CA HIS A 5 20.52 47.98 -35.45
C HIS A 5 19.57 46.92 -34.98
N SER A 6 18.45 46.79 -35.72
CA SER A 6 17.51 45.71 -35.70
C SER A 6 18.10 44.46 -36.39
N LEU A 7 18.00 43.29 -35.80
CA LEU A 7 18.21 42.02 -36.49
C LEU A 7 16.93 41.17 -36.42
N SER A 8 16.41 40.93 -37.64
CA SER A 8 15.24 40.18 -37.99
C SER A 8 15.45 38.68 -37.82
N ALA A 9 14.37 37.98 -37.41
CA ALA A 9 14.26 36.54 -37.34
C ALA A 9 14.10 35.89 -38.73
N PRO A 10 14.63 34.68 -38.97
CA PRO A 10 14.32 33.89 -40.16
C PRO A 10 13.08 33.02 -39.97
N SER A 11 12.15 33.16 -40.90
CA SER A 11 10.99 32.31 -41.12
C SER A 11 11.39 30.92 -41.66
N PHE A 12 10.98 29.83 -41.03
CA PHE A 12 11.06 28.49 -41.61
C PHE A 12 9.77 28.13 -42.34
N ARG A 13 9.88 28.00 -43.67
CA ARG A 13 8.85 27.51 -44.59
C ARG A 13 8.74 25.98 -44.50
N THR A 14 7.56 25.49 -44.24
CA THR A 14 7.13 24.09 -44.40
C THR A 14 7.25 23.65 -45.86
N GLN A 15 8.03 22.60 -46.15
CA GLN A 15 7.93 21.82 -47.38
C GLN A 15 7.34 20.44 -47.08
N ARG A 16 6.10 20.25 -47.55
CA ARG A 16 5.48 18.93 -47.71
C ARG A 16 6.15 18.23 -48.89
N ARG A 17 6.73 17.05 -48.67
CA ARG A 17 7.04 16.08 -49.71
C ARG A 17 6.15 14.86 -49.59
N ARG A 18 5.33 14.65 -50.64
CA ARG A 18 4.66 13.38 -50.94
C ARG A 18 5.70 12.39 -51.45
N ALA A 19 5.64 11.13 -50.99
CA ALA A 19 6.21 10.01 -51.72
C ALA A 19 5.26 8.82 -51.60
N SER A 20 4.93 8.29 -52.76
CA SER A 20 4.17 7.04 -53.00
C SER A 20 5.12 5.83 -53.07
N PRO A 21 4.59 4.59 -53.17
CA PRO A 21 5.15 3.39 -52.55
C PRO A 21 5.95 2.54 -53.56
N THR A 22 6.84 1.69 -53.06
CA THR A 22 7.09 0.33 -53.61
C THR A 22 8.21 -0.42 -52.88
N SER A 23 7.94 -1.62 -52.69
CA SER A 23 8.70 -2.87 -52.80
C SER A 23 9.13 -3.56 -51.51
N ALA A 24 8.56 -4.73 -51.41
CA ALA A 24 8.83 -5.95 -50.73
C ALA A 24 10.31 -6.28 -50.42
N GLY A 25 10.55 -6.90 -49.28
CA GLY A 25 11.77 -7.69 -49.09
C GLY A 25 12.03 -8.12 -47.66
N LEU A 26 11.67 -9.35 -47.33
CA LEU A 26 12.40 -10.30 -46.48
C LEU A 26 12.55 -9.99 -44.97
N PHE A 27 11.67 -10.58 -44.22
CA PHE A 27 11.92 -10.99 -42.83
C PHE A 27 12.12 -12.51 -42.79
N PRO A 28 13.09 -13.05 -42.04
CA PRO A 28 13.18 -14.47 -41.77
C PRO A 28 12.18 -14.85 -40.65
N GLU A 29 11.42 -15.89 -40.96
CA GLU A 29 10.47 -16.55 -40.07
C GLU A 29 11.18 -17.19 -38.86
N CYS A 30 10.66 -16.98 -37.67
CA CYS A 30 10.92 -17.83 -36.52
C CYS A 30 9.89 -18.98 -36.50
N PRO A 31 10.31 -20.23 -36.26
CA PRO A 31 9.44 -21.39 -36.37
C PRO A 31 8.56 -21.54 -35.14
N ASP A 32 7.26 -21.73 -35.40
CA ASP A 32 6.25 -22.21 -34.48
C ASP A 32 6.57 -23.62 -33.98
N VAL A 33 6.65 -23.78 -32.66
CA VAL A 33 6.61 -25.10 -32.03
C VAL A 33 5.32 -25.21 -31.24
N ILE A 34 4.26 -25.61 -31.93
CA ILE A 34 3.05 -26.16 -31.31
C ILE A 34 3.07 -27.66 -31.57
N SER A 35 3.36 -28.45 -30.55
CA SER A 35 3.10 -29.90 -30.55
C SER A 35 1.82 -30.20 -29.82
N PRO A 36 0.91 -30.99 -30.40
CA PRO A 36 -0.35 -31.34 -29.76
C PRO A 36 -0.17 -32.46 -28.73
N MET A 37 -0.73 -32.26 -27.54
CA MET A 37 -0.83 -33.30 -26.53
C MET A 37 -1.77 -34.41 -27.01
N LYS A 38 -1.24 -35.63 -26.97
CA LYS A 38 -1.96 -36.88 -27.22
C LYS A 38 -3.02 -37.11 -26.14
N THR A 39 -4.24 -37.31 -26.57
CA THR A 39 -5.34 -37.85 -25.79
C THR A 39 -5.04 -39.28 -25.35
N VAL A 40 -5.02 -39.52 -24.05
CA VAL A 40 -5.02 -40.85 -23.47
C VAL A 40 -6.46 -41.19 -23.05
N SER A 41 -7.00 -42.22 -23.67
CA SER A 41 -8.31 -42.81 -23.45
C SER A 41 -8.44 -43.45 -22.07
N SER A 42 -9.57 -43.17 -21.42
CA SER A 42 -10.04 -43.85 -20.20
C SER A 42 -10.43 -45.29 -20.46
N PRO A 43 -10.24 -46.20 -19.52
CA PRO A 43 -11.05 -47.38 -19.40
C PRO A 43 -12.20 -47.17 -18.40
N ALA A 44 -13.38 -47.67 -18.78
CA ALA A 44 -14.64 -47.70 -18.05
C ALA A 44 -14.71 -48.82 -17.00
N PRO A 45 -15.82 -48.98 -16.25
CA PRO A 45 -15.81 -49.07 -14.80
C PRO A 45 -16.01 -50.52 -14.28
N VAL A 46 -15.55 -50.74 -13.05
CA VAL A 46 -15.96 -51.91 -12.26
C VAL A 46 -16.79 -51.39 -11.08
N ALA A 47 -18.04 -51.85 -11.02
CA ALA A 47 -18.94 -51.68 -9.89
C ALA A 47 -18.54 -52.65 -8.78
N ASP A 48 -18.53 -52.24 -7.53
CA ASP A 48 -19.19 -52.93 -6.45
C ASP A 48 -19.41 -52.08 -5.20
N GLN A 49 -20.38 -52.46 -4.47
CA GLN A 49 -21.30 -51.91 -3.51
C GLN A 49 -20.72 -51.61 -2.11
N ARG A 50 -21.47 -50.74 -1.43
CA ARG A 50 -21.79 -50.64 -0.01
C ARG A 50 -21.02 -49.66 0.85
N GLY A 51 -21.80 -48.76 1.43
CA GLY A 51 -21.54 -48.21 2.76
C GLY A 51 -21.73 -46.71 2.89
N ASN A 52 -22.93 -46.35 3.19
CA ASN A 52 -23.45 -45.12 3.78
C ASN A 52 -22.47 -44.38 4.70
N SER A 53 -22.19 -43.09 4.40
CA SER A 53 -22.34 -41.99 5.37
C SER A 53 -22.01 -40.65 4.70
N SER A 54 -23.02 -39.83 4.67
CA SER A 54 -23.05 -38.43 4.26
C SER A 54 -22.04 -37.56 5.05
N GLY A 55 -21.25 -36.81 4.32
CA GLY A 55 -20.37 -35.80 4.88
C GLY A 55 -19.84 -34.91 3.77
N SER A 56 -20.71 -34.05 3.22
CA SER A 56 -20.28 -32.96 2.33
C SER A 56 -19.57 -31.89 3.16
N VAL A 57 -18.26 -31.80 3.05
CA VAL A 57 -17.53 -30.68 3.57
C VAL A 57 -17.42 -29.64 2.46
N THR A 58 -18.43 -28.79 2.36
CA THR A 58 -18.31 -27.49 1.69
C THR A 58 -17.53 -26.59 2.63
N ALA A 59 -16.38 -26.13 2.18
CA ALA A 59 -15.60 -25.13 2.89
C ALA A 59 -16.32 -23.78 2.80
N ASP A 60 -17.22 -23.52 3.75
CA ASP A 60 -17.85 -22.23 3.96
C ASP A 60 -16.84 -21.28 4.63
N CYS A 61 -16.58 -20.16 3.95
CA CYS A 61 -16.02 -18.98 4.58
C CYS A 61 -17.02 -18.48 5.64
N PRO A 62 -16.62 -18.25 6.89
CA PRO A 62 -17.54 -17.71 7.89
C PRO A 62 -18.01 -16.31 7.51
N PRO A 63 -19.31 -16.02 7.64
CA PRO A 63 -19.87 -14.67 7.43
C PRO A 63 -19.37 -13.74 8.54
N ALA A 64 -19.16 -12.48 8.16
CA ALA A 64 -18.86 -11.39 9.07
C ALA A 64 -19.86 -11.38 10.24
N SER A 65 -19.33 -11.37 11.46
CA SER A 65 -20.08 -11.35 12.70
C SER A 65 -21.11 -10.20 12.70
N ARG A 66 -22.37 -10.55 12.90
CA ARG A 66 -23.47 -9.62 13.09
C ARG A 66 -23.28 -8.85 14.40
N ILE A 67 -23.18 -7.53 14.31
CA ILE A 67 -23.29 -6.62 15.43
C ILE A 67 -24.75 -6.67 15.92
N PRO A 68 -25.03 -6.85 17.21
CA PRO A 68 -26.38 -6.81 17.74
C PRO A 68 -26.98 -5.40 17.60
N ARG A 69 -28.17 -5.29 17.03
CA ARG A 69 -28.96 -4.04 17.02
C ARG A 69 -29.44 -3.77 18.44
N GLY A 70 -28.89 -2.77 19.10
CA GLY A 70 -29.38 -2.24 20.35
C GLY A 70 -30.72 -1.51 20.15
N ASN A 71 -31.65 -1.84 21.01
CA ASN A 71 -33.02 -1.37 21.09
C ASN A 71 -33.09 0.16 21.35
N GLN A 72 -33.74 0.89 20.44
CA GLN A 72 -34.09 2.31 20.65
C GLN A 72 -35.37 2.38 21.49
N ASN A 73 -35.28 2.92 22.71
CA ASN A 73 -36.29 3.75 23.34
C ASN A 73 -35.86 4.13 24.76
N ARG A 74 -35.42 5.36 24.94
CA ARG A 74 -35.71 6.18 26.12
C ARG A 74 -35.35 7.64 25.89
N ALA A 75 -36.27 8.46 26.29
CA ALA A 75 -36.39 9.89 26.11
C ALA A 75 -35.20 10.72 26.65
N ALA A 76 -34.97 11.83 25.97
CA ALA A 76 -34.00 12.87 26.28
C ALA A 76 -34.33 13.69 27.52
N SER A 77 -33.28 14.05 28.27
CA SER A 77 -33.25 15.28 29.11
C SER A 77 -31.87 15.91 28.98
N PRO A 78 -31.74 17.24 28.92
CA PRO A 78 -30.51 17.91 28.53
C PRO A 78 -29.66 18.25 29.76
N VAL A 79 -28.41 17.77 29.78
CA VAL A 79 -27.39 18.30 30.71
C VAL A 79 -26.06 18.37 29.95
N GLY A 80 -25.34 19.47 30.14
CA GLY A 80 -24.19 19.92 29.38
C GLY A 80 -23.08 18.91 29.18
N ASN A 81 -22.60 18.84 27.94
CA ASN A 81 -21.45 18.02 27.54
C ASN A 81 -20.14 18.68 27.98
N VAL A 82 -19.64 18.26 29.12
CA VAL A 82 -18.19 18.21 29.37
C VAL A 82 -17.73 16.83 28.90
N ALA A 83 -16.92 16.79 27.86
CA ALA A 83 -16.33 15.53 27.39
C ALA A 83 -15.44 14.94 28.49
N ALA A 84 -15.97 13.99 29.23
CA ALA A 84 -15.22 13.23 30.22
C ALA A 84 -14.18 12.39 29.48
N ALA A 85 -12.92 12.46 29.91
CA ALA A 85 -11.88 11.52 29.52
C ALA A 85 -12.37 10.08 29.78
N PRO A 86 -12.02 9.10 28.93
CA PRO A 86 -12.42 7.71 29.14
C PRO A 86 -12.02 7.27 30.53
N THR A 87 -12.99 6.82 31.31
CA THR A 87 -12.73 6.37 32.68
C THR A 87 -11.82 5.13 32.67
N GLU A 88 -10.98 4.94 33.68
CA GLU A 88 -10.09 3.76 33.82
C GLU A 88 -10.83 2.43 33.60
N ARG A 89 -12.11 2.34 33.98
CA ARG A 89 -12.96 1.15 33.75
C ARG A 89 -13.25 0.88 32.26
N ALA A 90 -13.37 1.90 31.42
CA ALA A 90 -13.55 1.72 29.97
C ALA A 90 -12.26 1.19 29.33
N ASN A 91 -11.10 1.73 29.73
CA ASN A 91 -9.79 1.28 29.24
C ASN A 91 -9.42 -0.15 29.67
N ALA A 92 -9.96 -0.64 30.80
CA ALA A 92 -9.71 -2.00 31.28
C ALA A 92 -10.26 -3.10 30.35
N ARG A 93 -11.23 -2.79 29.47
CA ARG A 93 -11.80 -3.72 28.49
C ARG A 93 -11.00 -3.77 27.19
N LEU A 94 -10.15 -2.77 26.92
CA LEU A 94 -9.33 -2.70 25.74
C LEU A 94 -8.12 -3.65 25.88
N VAL A 95 -7.74 -4.35 24.80
CA VAL A 95 -6.60 -5.27 24.76
C VAL A 95 -5.59 -4.88 23.68
N GLY A 96 -4.35 -5.37 23.82
CA GLY A 96 -3.31 -5.20 22.82
C GLY A 96 -3.08 -3.74 22.40
N ILE A 97 -3.08 -3.50 21.09
CA ILE A 97 -2.81 -2.19 20.48
C ILE A 97 -3.89 -1.15 20.80
N ALA A 98 -5.15 -1.56 21.00
CA ALA A 98 -6.24 -0.65 21.38
C ALA A 98 -6.00 -0.03 22.75
N ARG A 99 -5.53 -0.81 23.73
CA ARG A 99 -5.12 -0.29 25.05
C ARG A 99 -3.94 0.67 24.92
N LEU A 100 -2.91 0.33 24.14
CA LEU A 100 -1.77 1.21 23.92
C LEU A 100 -2.17 2.53 23.27
N ALA A 101 -3.05 2.49 22.27
CA ALA A 101 -3.55 3.69 21.60
C ALA A 101 -4.35 4.60 22.57
N ALA A 102 -5.24 4.00 23.39
CA ALA A 102 -6.05 4.75 24.36
C ALA A 102 -5.20 5.39 25.49
N SER A 103 -4.07 4.77 25.86
CA SER A 103 -3.15 5.27 26.86
C SER A 103 -1.99 6.12 26.28
N SER A 104 -1.92 6.26 24.98
CA SER A 104 -0.84 7.02 24.32
C SER A 104 -0.96 8.52 24.66
N PRO A 105 0.09 9.14 25.20
CA PRO A 105 0.06 10.56 25.51
C PRO A 105 0.03 11.39 24.21
N PRO A 106 -0.61 12.57 24.23
CA PRO A 106 -0.47 13.54 23.15
C PRO A 106 1.00 13.89 22.94
N ALA A 107 1.41 13.99 21.68
CA ALA A 107 2.74 14.47 21.35
C ALA A 107 2.75 15.99 21.37
N GLU A 108 3.83 16.58 21.88
CA GLU A 108 4.05 18.00 21.77
C GLU A 108 4.24 18.38 20.31
N THR A 109 3.42 19.29 19.81
CA THR A 109 3.53 19.77 18.43
C THR A 109 3.71 21.29 18.40
N ARG A 110 4.57 21.75 17.48
CA ARG A 110 4.78 23.20 17.25
C ARG A 110 3.67 23.82 16.40
N ARG A 111 2.75 23.04 15.86
CA ARG A 111 1.74 23.50 14.93
C ARG A 111 0.45 23.87 15.67
N LYS A 112 0.03 25.14 15.58
CA LYS A 112 -1.19 25.68 16.18
C LYS A 112 -2.20 26.03 15.10
N SER A 113 -3.19 25.19 14.79
CA SER A 113 -4.40 25.58 14.06
C SER A 113 -5.52 24.57 14.27
N ALA A 114 -6.79 25.03 14.22
CA ALA A 114 -7.98 24.29 14.60
C ALA A 114 -8.36 23.08 13.72
N GLU A 115 -7.73 22.90 12.56
CA GLU A 115 -8.01 21.77 11.62
C GLU A 115 -6.87 20.77 11.52
N LYS A 116 -5.93 20.76 12.47
CA LYS A 116 -4.75 19.92 12.40
C LYS A 116 -4.97 18.55 13.01
N PRO A 117 -4.28 17.51 12.49
CA PRO A 117 -4.30 16.21 13.13
C PRO A 117 -3.70 16.29 14.54
N GLU A 118 -4.22 15.46 15.41
CA GLU A 118 -3.66 15.21 16.72
C GLU A 118 -2.56 14.14 16.59
N TYR A 119 -1.46 14.34 17.32
CA TYR A 119 -0.35 13.40 17.31
C TYR A 119 -0.23 12.74 18.68
N PHE A 120 0.01 11.42 18.66
CA PHE A 120 0.14 10.60 19.85
C PHE A 120 1.43 9.78 19.76
N LEU A 121 2.14 9.61 20.88
CA LEU A 121 3.29 8.74 20.95
C LEU A 121 2.84 7.30 21.18
N LEU A 122 3.05 6.42 20.21
CA LEU A 122 2.70 5.02 20.29
C LEU A 122 3.95 4.17 20.58
N PRO A 123 4.13 3.65 21.79
CA PRO A 123 5.18 2.69 22.06
C PRO A 123 4.82 1.36 21.37
N VAL A 124 5.75 0.80 20.62
CA VAL A 124 5.58 -0.50 19.97
C VAL A 124 6.66 -1.47 20.44
N LYS A 125 6.40 -2.78 20.32
CA LYS A 125 7.35 -3.84 20.69
C LYS A 125 8.19 -4.31 19.50
N SER A 126 7.74 -4.01 18.28
CA SER A 126 8.37 -4.39 17.04
C SER A 126 7.97 -3.40 15.94
N ILE A 127 8.86 -3.17 14.99
CA ILE A 127 8.59 -2.32 13.83
C ILE A 127 8.60 -3.10 12.51
N LEU A 128 9.34 -4.19 12.45
CA LEU A 128 9.37 -5.11 11.32
C LEU A 128 8.23 -6.12 11.48
N ASN A 129 7.19 -6.00 10.65
CA ASN A 129 6.01 -6.84 10.72
C ASN A 129 5.98 -7.79 9.53
N ARG A 130 5.82 -9.10 9.79
CA ARG A 130 5.67 -10.10 8.74
C ARG A 130 4.36 -9.90 7.97
N CYS A 131 4.40 -10.16 6.69
CA CYS A 131 3.25 -10.10 5.79
C CYS A 131 3.11 -11.45 5.08
N ASP A 132 2.13 -12.25 5.51
CA ASP A 132 1.89 -13.59 4.97
C ASP A 132 0.94 -13.59 3.75
N SER A 133 0.67 -12.41 3.17
CA SER A 133 -0.22 -12.27 2.03
C SER A 133 0.46 -12.61 0.72
N ASN A 134 -0.10 -13.57 -0.04
CA ASN A 134 0.35 -13.89 -1.38
C ASN A 134 -0.06 -12.86 -2.46
N ARG A 135 -0.80 -11.80 -2.06
CA ARG A 135 -1.25 -10.74 -2.97
C ARG A 135 -0.24 -9.62 -3.11
N VAL A 136 0.75 -9.59 -2.24
CA VAL A 136 1.81 -8.58 -2.25
C VAL A 136 3.18 -9.27 -2.35
N PRO A 137 4.13 -8.64 -3.02
CA PRO A 137 5.43 -9.25 -3.32
C PRO A 137 6.50 -8.91 -2.27
N PHE A 138 6.12 -8.78 -1.01
CA PHE A 138 7.04 -8.52 0.11
C PHE A 138 6.66 -9.36 1.32
N GLU A 139 7.66 -9.78 2.06
CA GLU A 139 7.55 -10.61 3.25
C GLU A 139 7.47 -9.77 4.52
N TRP A 140 8.05 -8.56 4.52
CA TRP A 140 8.13 -7.70 5.68
C TRP A 140 7.64 -6.28 5.38
N THR A 141 7.09 -5.62 6.40
CA THR A 141 6.67 -4.23 6.31
C THR A 141 7.19 -3.38 7.45
N ILE A 142 7.56 -2.14 7.13
CA ILE A 142 7.90 -1.10 8.10
C ILE A 142 6.92 0.05 7.90
N ASN A 143 6.20 0.43 8.97
CA ASN A 143 5.32 1.58 8.98
C ASN A 143 5.68 2.47 10.19
N PRO A 144 6.45 3.56 10.00
CA PRO A 144 6.95 4.42 11.09
C PRO A 144 5.83 5.13 11.86
N TYR A 145 4.70 5.26 11.24
CA TYR A 145 3.50 5.90 11.78
C TYR A 145 2.30 4.95 11.72
N ARG A 146 1.19 5.35 12.34
CA ARG A 146 -0.15 4.82 12.09
C ARG A 146 -1.10 6.00 11.92
N GLY A 147 -1.97 5.94 10.90
CA GLY A 147 -2.65 7.11 10.36
C GLY A 147 -1.81 7.82 9.30
N CYS A 148 -2.43 8.68 8.50
CA CYS A 148 -1.76 9.41 7.42
C CYS A 148 -2.47 10.74 7.13
N GLU A 149 -1.72 11.84 7.23
CA GLU A 149 -2.22 13.19 7.04
C GLU A 149 -2.66 13.52 5.60
N PHE A 150 -2.24 12.73 4.60
CA PHE A 150 -2.60 12.99 3.20
C PHE A 150 -4.09 12.88 2.91
N ALA A 151 -4.85 12.19 3.77
CA ALA A 151 -6.30 12.13 3.76
C ALA A 151 -6.89 11.62 2.43
N CYS A 152 -6.20 10.70 1.75
CA CYS A 152 -6.68 10.13 0.51
C CYS A 152 -8.05 9.48 0.70
N LYS A 153 -9.01 9.84 -0.15
CA LYS A 153 -10.41 9.40 -0.03
C LYS A 153 -10.56 7.88 -0.17
N TYR A 154 -9.73 7.27 -0.98
CA TYR A 154 -9.71 5.84 -1.33
C TYR A 154 -8.77 4.99 -0.45
N CYS A 155 -8.12 5.58 0.57
CA CYS A 155 -7.04 4.89 1.29
C CYS A 155 -7.53 3.62 1.99
N TYR A 156 -7.02 2.46 1.55
CA TYR A 156 -7.37 1.17 2.15
C TYR A 156 -6.86 1.03 3.59
N ALA A 157 -5.76 1.72 3.94
CA ALA A 157 -5.11 1.59 5.25
C ALA A 157 -5.93 2.12 6.44
N ARG A 158 -7.12 2.71 6.19
CA ARG A 158 -8.06 3.16 7.23
C ARG A 158 -8.44 2.05 8.21
N TYR A 159 -8.48 0.80 7.76
CA TYR A 159 -8.74 -0.36 8.61
C TYR A 159 -7.75 -0.49 9.78
N THR A 160 -6.56 0.09 9.66
CA THR A 160 -5.56 0.02 10.73
C THR A 160 -5.96 0.76 11.99
N HIS A 161 -6.86 1.77 11.89
CA HIS A 161 -7.45 2.44 13.05
C HIS A 161 -8.49 1.56 13.76
N GLU A 162 -9.21 0.71 13.03
CA GLU A 162 -10.18 -0.23 13.59
C GLU A 162 -9.51 -1.23 14.57
N TYR A 163 -8.24 -1.60 14.35
CA TYR A 163 -7.48 -2.40 15.33
C TYR A 163 -7.17 -1.67 16.64
N MET A 164 -7.32 -0.34 16.66
CA MET A 164 -7.18 0.47 17.86
C MET A 164 -8.54 0.85 18.44
N GLU A 165 -9.62 0.21 17.96
CA GLU A 165 -11.01 0.52 18.30
C GLU A 165 -11.40 1.99 17.99
N LEU A 166 -10.76 2.55 16.95
CA LEU A 166 -11.06 3.88 16.42
C LEU A 166 -11.83 3.74 15.10
N ASP A 167 -12.67 4.72 14.79
CA ASP A 167 -13.34 4.75 13.49
C ASP A 167 -12.34 5.07 12.36
N GLY A 168 -12.51 4.42 11.20
CA GLY A 168 -11.64 4.64 10.04
C GLY A 168 -11.66 6.09 9.51
N SER A 169 -12.65 6.91 9.87
CA SER A 169 -12.70 8.34 9.55
C SER A 169 -11.73 9.19 10.39
N GLU A 170 -11.17 8.63 11.45
CA GLU A 170 -10.14 9.30 12.26
C GLU A 170 -8.72 9.08 11.73
N PHE A 171 -8.55 8.29 10.68
CA PHE A 171 -7.26 7.90 10.10
C PHE A 171 -6.35 9.07 9.74
N GLU A 172 -6.89 10.17 9.24
CA GLU A 172 -6.15 11.40 8.92
C GLU A 172 -6.18 12.44 10.04
N LYS A 173 -6.91 12.19 11.12
CA LYS A 173 -7.08 13.14 12.24
C LYS A 173 -6.20 12.76 13.43
N LYS A 174 -6.01 11.46 13.69
CA LYS A 174 -5.20 10.93 14.78
C LYS A 174 -3.99 10.19 14.23
N ILE A 175 -2.83 10.78 14.39
CA ILE A 175 -1.56 10.23 13.89
C ILE A 175 -0.74 9.69 15.07
N TYR A 176 -0.42 8.42 15.01
CA TYR A 176 0.38 7.76 16.03
C TYR A 176 1.83 7.62 15.58
N VAL A 177 2.74 8.22 16.34
CA VAL A 177 4.18 8.30 16.08
C VAL A 177 4.87 7.19 16.83
N LYS A 178 5.57 6.30 16.13
CA LYS A 178 6.35 5.21 16.74
C LYS A 178 7.76 5.66 17.05
N LYS A 179 7.93 6.57 18.00
CA LYS A 179 9.20 7.25 18.30
C LYS A 179 10.36 6.31 18.60
N ASN A 180 10.08 5.11 19.13
CA ASN A 180 11.08 4.07 19.44
C ASN A 180 11.35 3.10 18.26
N ALA A 181 10.94 3.44 17.04
CA ALA A 181 11.02 2.55 15.87
C ALA A 181 12.47 2.18 15.50
N ALA A 182 13.39 3.14 15.46
CA ALA A 182 14.76 2.90 14.99
C ALA A 182 15.53 1.88 15.84
N PRO A 183 15.62 1.99 17.18
CA PRO A 183 16.30 0.97 17.99
C PRO A 183 15.62 -0.40 17.92
N LEU A 184 14.28 -0.44 17.80
CA LEU A 184 13.57 -1.70 17.59
C LEU A 184 13.86 -2.31 16.23
N LEU A 185 13.99 -1.50 15.18
CA LEU A 185 14.34 -1.97 13.85
C LEU A 185 15.73 -2.62 13.82
N ALA A 186 16.69 -2.03 14.51
CA ALA A 186 18.02 -2.60 14.63
C ALA A 186 17.99 -4.00 15.24
N TRP A 187 17.15 -4.20 16.28
CA TRP A 187 16.94 -5.50 16.91
C TRP A 187 16.16 -6.46 16.01
N ASP A 188 15.05 -6.00 15.45
CA ASP A 188 14.17 -6.82 14.60
C ASP A 188 14.92 -7.37 13.38
N VAL A 189 15.71 -6.53 12.68
CA VAL A 189 16.52 -6.97 11.53
C VAL A 189 17.55 -8.01 11.93
N ALA A 190 18.18 -7.85 13.10
CA ALA A 190 19.18 -8.79 13.56
C ALA A 190 18.60 -10.18 13.96
N HIS A 191 17.33 -10.24 14.39
CA HIS A 191 16.76 -11.45 15.00
C HIS A 191 15.59 -12.08 14.21
N LYS A 192 14.96 -11.32 13.31
CA LYS A 192 13.76 -11.78 12.59
C LYS A 192 13.94 -11.83 11.08
N TYR A 193 14.81 -10.97 10.52
CA TYR A 193 14.99 -10.88 9.09
C TYR A 193 15.81 -12.04 8.56
N SER A 194 15.30 -12.72 7.53
CA SER A 194 16.03 -13.76 6.83
C SER A 194 16.70 -13.17 5.58
N TYR A 195 17.99 -13.42 5.44
CA TYR A 195 18.75 -13.08 4.23
C TYR A 195 18.54 -14.12 3.12
N GLU A 196 17.99 -15.28 3.47
CA GLU A 196 17.57 -16.32 2.54
C GLU A 196 16.06 -16.45 2.59
N SER A 197 15.38 -16.31 1.46
CA SER A 197 13.92 -16.46 1.44
C SER A 197 13.54 -17.94 1.50
N GLU A 198 12.75 -18.32 2.49
CA GLU A 198 12.16 -19.65 2.57
C GLU A 198 11.31 -19.94 1.33
N GLY A 199 11.67 -20.94 0.55
CA GLY A 199 10.94 -21.40 -0.63
C GLY A 199 11.39 -20.83 -1.99
N SER A 200 12.43 -20.00 -2.04
CA SER A 200 13.03 -19.50 -3.30
C SER A 200 14.37 -20.17 -3.65
N GLY A 201 14.74 -21.25 -2.97
CA GLY A 201 16.02 -21.93 -3.24
C GLY A 201 17.26 -21.14 -2.77
N GLY A 202 17.10 -20.16 -1.88
CA GLY A 202 18.20 -19.38 -1.32
C GLY A 202 18.75 -18.28 -2.25
N GLU A 203 18.04 -17.97 -3.33
CA GLU A 203 18.58 -17.05 -4.36
C GLU A 203 18.42 -15.55 -4.04
N ARG A 204 17.55 -15.17 -3.09
CA ARG A 204 17.34 -13.76 -2.74
C ARG A 204 16.90 -13.55 -1.30
N PRO A 205 17.23 -12.40 -0.68
CA PRO A 205 16.73 -12.06 0.65
C PRO A 205 15.23 -11.76 0.65
N ASP A 206 14.58 -11.90 1.81
CA ASP A 206 13.23 -11.43 2.06
C ASP A 206 13.10 -9.93 1.74
N HIS A 207 11.95 -9.51 1.20
CA HIS A 207 11.75 -8.13 0.80
C HIS A 207 11.02 -7.32 1.86
N ILE A 208 11.56 -6.14 2.20
CA ILE A 208 11.02 -5.19 3.16
C ILE A 208 10.34 -4.04 2.42
N ALA A 209 9.04 -3.82 2.64
CA ALA A 209 8.33 -2.67 2.09
C ALA A 209 8.05 -1.61 3.17
N ILE A 210 8.46 -0.37 2.91
CA ILE A 210 8.24 0.78 3.81
C ILE A 210 7.10 1.63 3.27
N GLY A 211 6.10 1.95 4.14
CA GLY A 211 5.01 2.83 3.75
C GLY A 211 3.78 2.12 3.18
N THR A 212 3.52 0.88 3.59
CA THR A 212 2.39 0.09 3.11
C THR A 212 1.06 0.45 3.77
N ALA A 213 1.06 0.90 5.03
CA ALA A 213 -0.15 1.25 5.78
C ALA A 213 -0.17 2.70 6.30
N THR A 214 0.81 3.49 5.92
CA THR A 214 0.93 4.93 6.15
C THR A 214 1.85 5.51 5.09
N ASP A 215 1.86 6.83 4.90
CA ASP A 215 2.94 7.42 4.09
C ASP A 215 4.13 7.73 5.02
N PRO A 216 5.33 7.19 4.75
CA PRO A 216 6.49 7.39 5.61
C PRO A 216 6.99 8.83 5.59
N TYR A 217 6.67 9.59 4.56
CA TYR A 217 7.04 11.00 4.39
C TYR A 217 5.83 11.94 4.49
N GLN A 218 4.80 11.57 5.24
CA GLN A 218 3.71 12.46 5.58
C GLN A 218 4.22 13.69 6.38
N PRO A 219 3.45 14.79 6.51
CA PRO A 219 3.94 16.00 7.20
C PRO A 219 4.51 15.79 8.60
N ALA A 220 4.03 14.80 9.36
CA ALA A 220 4.59 14.42 10.67
C ALA A 220 6.10 14.12 10.62
N GLU A 221 6.59 13.56 9.50
CA GLU A 221 7.99 13.19 9.36
C GLU A 221 8.94 14.40 9.43
N ARG A 222 8.46 15.62 9.10
CA ARG A 222 9.26 16.86 9.26
C ARG A 222 9.58 17.18 10.70
N GLU A 223 8.69 16.77 11.62
CA GLU A 223 8.80 17.09 13.03
C GLU A 223 9.44 15.94 13.82
N TYR A 224 9.03 14.70 13.51
CA TYR A 224 9.41 13.54 14.31
C TYR A 224 10.62 12.78 13.77
N GLY A 225 10.90 12.80 12.46
CA GLY A 225 12.07 12.18 11.83
C GLY A 225 12.18 10.66 11.98
N VAL A 226 11.05 9.97 12.21
CA VAL A 226 11.06 8.53 12.52
C VAL A 226 11.44 7.69 11.31
N THR A 227 11.02 8.09 10.12
CA THR A 227 11.38 7.40 8.86
C THR A 227 12.88 7.53 8.62
N ARG A 228 13.43 8.74 8.73
CA ARG A 228 14.86 8.96 8.57
C ARG A 228 15.67 8.12 9.57
N ALA A 229 15.28 8.12 10.84
CA ALA A 229 15.96 7.31 11.85
C ALA A 229 15.91 5.79 11.53
N CYS A 230 14.80 5.28 10.99
CA CYS A 230 14.71 3.90 10.51
C CYS A 230 15.64 3.65 9.31
N LEU A 231 15.71 4.58 8.36
CA LEU A 231 16.60 4.45 7.20
C LEU A 231 18.07 4.47 7.61
N GLU A 232 18.46 5.29 8.59
CA GLU A 232 19.81 5.32 9.16
C GLU A 232 20.20 3.97 9.81
N GLU A 233 19.25 3.24 10.41
CA GLU A 233 19.49 1.88 10.90
C GLU A 233 19.65 0.86 9.76
N LEU A 234 18.84 0.97 8.69
CA LEU A 234 18.98 0.11 7.52
C LEU A 234 20.30 0.37 6.78
N ALA A 235 20.77 1.62 6.72
CA ALA A 235 22.04 1.99 6.08
C ALA A 235 23.28 1.37 6.76
N LYS A 236 23.16 0.89 8.00
CA LYS A 236 24.22 0.16 8.71
C LYS A 236 24.32 -1.31 8.31
N ARG A 237 23.39 -1.81 7.50
CA ARG A 237 23.27 -3.22 7.11
C ARG A 237 23.62 -3.40 5.63
N GLU A 238 23.93 -4.65 5.27
CA GLU A 238 24.26 -5.06 3.90
C GLU A 238 23.33 -6.19 3.45
N GLY A 239 23.14 -6.32 2.13
CA GLY A 239 22.39 -7.44 1.54
C GLY A 239 20.88 -7.37 1.77
N LEU A 240 20.32 -6.24 2.21
CA LEU A 240 18.89 -6.07 2.36
C LEU A 240 18.19 -5.91 1.01
N SER A 241 16.92 -6.27 0.95
CA SER A 241 16.03 -5.93 -0.17
C SER A 241 14.93 -5.00 0.36
N VAL A 242 14.93 -3.74 -0.04
CA VAL A 242 14.08 -2.68 0.53
C VAL A 242 13.34 -1.93 -0.57
N SER A 243 12.04 -1.69 -0.37
CA SER A 243 11.28 -0.74 -1.17
C SER A 243 10.64 0.34 -0.30
N ILE A 244 10.56 1.55 -0.84
CA ILE A 244 9.88 2.69 -0.21
C ILE A 244 8.75 3.13 -1.10
N ILE A 245 7.54 3.25 -0.55
CA ILE A 245 6.35 3.69 -1.27
C ILE A 245 5.88 5.00 -0.66
N THR A 246 5.82 6.07 -1.46
CA THR A 246 5.37 7.38 -0.96
C THR A 246 4.69 8.22 -2.04
N LYS A 247 3.84 9.16 -1.60
CA LYS A 247 3.31 10.27 -2.40
C LYS A 247 4.06 11.59 -2.15
N SER A 248 5.05 11.56 -1.28
CA SER A 248 5.71 12.77 -0.80
C SER A 248 6.96 13.09 -1.59
N ASN A 249 7.11 14.36 -1.93
CA ASN A 249 8.39 14.88 -2.43
C ASN A 249 9.42 15.12 -1.32
N GLN A 250 9.06 14.94 -0.04
CA GLN A 250 10.00 15.10 1.09
C GLN A 250 11.10 14.03 1.12
N ILE A 251 10.90 12.91 0.41
CA ILE A 251 11.90 11.83 0.33
C ILE A 251 13.26 12.31 -0.17
N VAL A 252 13.30 13.37 -0.99
CA VAL A 252 14.55 13.96 -1.51
C VAL A 252 15.46 14.52 -0.40
N ARG A 253 14.88 14.87 0.76
CA ARG A 253 15.64 15.27 1.95
C ARG A 253 16.63 14.20 2.42
N ASP A 254 16.32 12.93 2.18
CA ASP A 254 17.04 11.80 2.73
C ASP A 254 17.91 11.08 1.68
N ILE A 255 18.22 11.74 0.54
CA ILE A 255 19.06 11.20 -0.54
C ILE A 255 20.39 10.67 0.01
N ASP A 256 20.99 11.38 0.94
CA ASP A 256 22.27 11.00 1.58
C ASP A 256 22.22 9.62 2.27
N VAL A 257 21.11 9.30 2.92
CA VAL A 257 20.91 8.01 3.59
C VAL A 257 20.46 6.94 2.59
N LEU A 258 19.61 7.32 1.62
CA LEU A 258 19.14 6.41 0.58
C LEU A 258 20.29 5.90 -0.30
N GLN A 259 21.25 6.76 -0.64
CA GLN A 259 22.46 6.37 -1.37
C GLN A 259 23.30 5.35 -0.57
N LYS A 260 23.50 5.58 0.74
CA LYS A 260 24.22 4.62 1.61
C LYS A 260 23.54 3.25 1.67
N ILE A 261 22.19 3.22 1.66
CA ILE A 261 21.46 1.95 1.58
C ILE A 261 21.67 1.31 0.20
N ALA A 262 21.55 2.08 -0.88
CA ALA A 262 21.68 1.58 -2.25
C ALA A 262 23.10 1.08 -2.59
N GLU A 263 24.14 1.59 -1.93
CA GLU A 263 25.52 1.11 -2.07
C GLU A 263 25.73 -0.33 -1.54
N ARG A 264 24.94 -0.75 -0.56
CA ARG A 264 25.14 -2.00 0.19
C ARG A 264 23.98 -2.98 0.09
N SER A 265 22.84 -2.51 -0.39
CA SER A 265 21.58 -3.23 -0.38
C SER A 265 20.79 -2.93 -1.65
N ASN A 266 19.82 -3.79 -1.97
CA ASN A 266 18.91 -3.53 -3.08
C ASN A 266 17.80 -2.58 -2.63
N LEU A 267 17.87 -1.31 -3.05
CA LEU A 267 16.88 -0.28 -2.74
C LEU A 267 16.07 0.09 -3.98
N SER A 268 14.76 0.12 -3.86
CA SER A 268 13.84 0.63 -4.88
C SER A 268 12.87 1.65 -4.29
N ILE A 269 12.53 2.70 -5.05
CA ILE A 269 11.65 3.77 -4.60
C ILE A 269 10.47 3.87 -5.56
N ASP A 270 9.25 3.82 -5.04
CA ASP A 270 8.01 3.99 -5.78
C ASP A 270 7.35 5.32 -5.41
N ILE A 271 7.36 6.28 -6.33
CA ILE A 271 6.61 7.52 -6.17
C ILE A 271 5.21 7.33 -6.74
N THR A 272 4.20 7.51 -5.90
CA THR A 272 2.80 7.33 -6.33
C THR A 272 2.26 8.60 -6.99
N ILE A 273 1.79 8.48 -8.23
CA ILE A 273 1.16 9.56 -9.02
C ILE A 273 -0.11 9.01 -9.67
N THR A 274 -1.25 9.22 -9.01
CA THR A 274 -2.54 8.66 -9.42
C THR A 274 -3.10 9.30 -10.70
N THR A 275 -2.84 10.60 -10.88
CA THR A 275 -3.24 11.38 -12.05
C THR A 275 -2.42 12.66 -12.13
N LEU A 276 -2.25 13.22 -13.33
CA LEU A 276 -1.63 14.54 -13.54
C LEU A 276 -2.61 15.69 -13.37
N ARG A 277 -3.92 15.43 -13.37
CA ARG A 277 -4.96 16.45 -13.21
C ARG A 277 -4.95 17.01 -11.79
N ALA A 278 -4.31 18.18 -11.58
CA ALA A 278 -4.12 18.77 -10.26
C ALA A 278 -5.43 19.00 -9.49
N GLY A 279 -6.52 19.40 -10.16
CA GLY A 279 -7.84 19.55 -9.55
C GLY A 279 -8.39 18.20 -9.05
N LEU A 280 -8.23 17.13 -9.84
CA LEU A 280 -8.67 15.79 -9.46
C LEU A 280 -7.80 15.24 -8.31
N THR A 281 -6.48 15.44 -8.38
CA THR A 281 -5.58 15.08 -7.26
C THR A 281 -6.03 15.75 -5.97
N ARG A 282 -6.38 17.04 -5.99
CA ARG A 282 -6.84 17.76 -4.81
C ARG A 282 -8.14 17.20 -4.23
N LEU A 283 -9.05 16.69 -5.08
CA LEU A 283 -10.28 16.03 -4.63
C LEU A 283 -10.01 14.66 -4.01
N LEU A 284 -9.16 13.86 -4.63
CA LEU A 284 -8.87 12.48 -4.22
C LEU A 284 -7.85 12.39 -3.07
N GLU A 285 -6.87 13.28 -3.04
CA GLU A 285 -5.70 13.32 -2.16
C GLU A 285 -5.49 14.73 -1.57
N PRO A 286 -6.41 15.21 -0.72
CA PRO A 286 -6.55 16.65 -0.38
C PRO A 286 -5.29 17.31 0.18
N ARG A 287 -4.46 16.55 0.90
CA ARG A 287 -3.27 17.07 1.61
C ARG A 287 -1.95 16.51 1.07
N ALA A 288 -2.00 15.65 0.06
CA ALA A 288 -0.78 15.14 -0.59
C ALA A 288 -0.14 16.21 -1.52
N PRO A 289 1.16 16.17 -1.77
CA PRO A 289 1.83 17.03 -2.74
C PRO A 289 1.21 16.92 -4.13
N ARG A 290 1.27 18.01 -4.91
CA ARG A 290 0.82 18.03 -6.30
C ARG A 290 1.64 17.06 -7.18
N PRO A 291 1.06 16.57 -8.31
CA PRO A 291 1.75 15.63 -9.19
C PRO A 291 3.08 16.16 -9.75
N ASP A 292 3.17 17.45 -10.07
CA ASP A 292 4.40 18.10 -10.55
C ASP A 292 5.55 18.04 -9.52
N LEU A 293 5.26 18.23 -8.24
CA LEU A 293 6.25 18.10 -7.17
C LEU A 293 6.71 16.65 -6.99
N ARG A 294 5.82 15.68 -7.23
CA ARG A 294 6.17 14.25 -7.18
C ARG A 294 7.06 13.86 -8.36
N LEU A 295 6.77 14.38 -9.56
CA LEU A 295 7.61 14.18 -10.74
C LEU A 295 8.99 14.82 -10.56
N ALA A 296 9.06 16.02 -9.97
CA ALA A 296 10.32 16.65 -9.64
C ALA A 296 11.15 15.79 -8.67
N ALA A 297 10.49 15.16 -7.67
CA ALA A 297 11.17 14.23 -6.76
C ALA A 297 11.67 12.97 -7.49
N VAL A 298 10.90 12.42 -8.44
CA VAL A 298 11.39 11.29 -9.28
C VAL A 298 12.68 11.70 -9.99
N LYS A 299 12.70 12.87 -10.63
CA LYS A 299 13.86 13.38 -11.35
C LYS A 299 15.08 13.55 -10.45
N GLU A 300 14.90 14.22 -9.30
CA GLU A 300 15.97 14.49 -8.35
C GLU A 300 16.58 13.20 -7.77
N LEU A 301 15.73 12.22 -7.41
CA LEU A 301 16.18 10.91 -6.94
C LEU A 301 16.93 10.14 -8.05
N ARG A 302 16.49 10.25 -9.31
CA ARG A 302 17.17 9.63 -10.45
C ARG A 302 18.53 10.27 -10.75
N GLU A 303 18.60 11.59 -10.68
CA GLU A 303 19.86 12.36 -10.81
C GLU A 303 20.86 11.99 -9.70
N ALA A 304 20.35 11.64 -8.51
CA ALA A 304 21.15 11.11 -7.40
C ALA A 304 21.58 9.64 -7.58
N GLY A 305 21.26 8.98 -8.71
CA GLY A 305 21.64 7.60 -9.02
C GLY A 305 20.74 6.52 -8.40
N LEU A 306 19.65 6.90 -7.74
CA LEU A 306 18.76 5.96 -7.07
C LEU A 306 17.83 5.23 -8.06
N ALA A 307 17.41 4.02 -7.73
CA ALA A 307 16.45 3.24 -8.49
C ALA A 307 15.03 3.69 -8.16
N VAL A 308 14.34 4.34 -9.12
CA VAL A 308 13.03 4.96 -8.90
C VAL A 308 12.05 4.58 -10.01
N GLY A 309 10.83 4.26 -9.61
CA GLY A 309 9.71 4.08 -10.51
C GLY A 309 8.47 4.86 -10.09
N VAL A 310 7.48 4.87 -10.95
CA VAL A 310 6.19 5.53 -10.71
C VAL A 310 5.08 4.50 -10.59
N SER A 311 4.29 4.66 -9.51
CA SER A 311 3.07 3.91 -9.27
C SER A 311 1.85 4.80 -9.57
N ALA A 312 1.13 4.52 -10.66
CA ALA A 312 -0.16 5.17 -10.96
C ALA A 312 -1.32 4.48 -10.21
N SER A 313 -1.12 4.17 -8.93
CA SER A 313 -2.08 3.41 -8.11
C SER A 313 -2.75 4.28 -7.04
N PRO A 314 -4.06 4.04 -6.82
CA PRO A 314 -4.91 3.13 -7.56
C PRO A 314 -5.42 3.72 -8.88
N LEU A 315 -5.63 2.87 -9.88
CA LEU A 315 -6.45 3.19 -11.02
C LEU A 315 -7.91 3.16 -10.58
N ILE A 316 -8.58 4.31 -10.64
CA ILE A 316 -9.94 4.49 -10.10
C ILE A 316 -10.92 4.47 -11.27
N PRO A 317 -11.78 3.42 -11.40
CA PRO A 317 -12.65 3.21 -12.55
C PRO A 317 -13.56 4.42 -12.85
N GLY A 318 -13.55 4.89 -14.11
CA GLY A 318 -14.33 6.04 -14.57
C GLY A 318 -13.86 7.40 -14.05
N ILE A 319 -12.77 7.44 -13.25
CA ILE A 319 -12.26 8.68 -12.64
C ILE A 319 -10.82 8.99 -13.08
N THR A 320 -9.92 8.01 -13.01
CA THR A 320 -8.50 8.19 -13.39
C THR A 320 -8.05 7.26 -14.53
N ASP A 321 -8.99 6.53 -15.13
CA ASP A 321 -8.74 5.54 -16.16
C ASP A 321 -9.24 5.96 -17.55
N HIS A 322 -9.61 7.24 -17.76
CA HIS A 322 -9.99 7.74 -19.07
C HIS A 322 -8.87 7.54 -20.09
N GLU A 323 -9.25 7.48 -21.35
CA GLU A 323 -8.32 7.36 -22.45
C GLU A 323 -7.29 8.51 -22.41
N GLY A 324 -6.01 8.16 -22.49
CA GLY A 324 -4.90 9.10 -22.39
C GLY A 324 -4.48 9.52 -20.98
N ASP A 325 -5.30 9.36 -19.93
CA ASP A 325 -4.94 9.79 -18.57
C ASP A 325 -3.76 8.97 -17.99
N LEU A 326 -3.83 7.65 -18.13
CA LEU A 326 -2.80 6.74 -17.62
C LEU A 326 -1.52 6.84 -18.46
N GLU A 327 -1.67 6.95 -19.78
CA GLU A 327 -0.58 7.16 -20.73
C GLU A 327 0.14 8.49 -20.46
N ALA A 328 -0.61 9.56 -20.17
CA ALA A 328 -0.01 10.84 -19.79
C ALA A 328 0.86 10.73 -18.52
N VAL A 329 0.40 9.98 -17.51
CA VAL A 329 1.23 9.72 -16.30
C VAL A 329 2.48 8.93 -16.68
N ALA A 330 2.37 7.96 -17.58
CA ALA A 330 3.51 7.15 -18.02
C ALA A 330 4.55 7.98 -18.81
N VAL A 331 4.09 8.83 -19.72
CA VAL A 331 4.95 9.78 -20.46
C VAL A 331 5.71 10.68 -19.48
N ALA A 332 4.99 11.36 -18.58
CA ALA A 332 5.62 12.25 -17.61
C ALA A 332 6.58 11.51 -16.66
N ALA A 333 6.24 10.27 -16.28
CA ALA A 333 7.13 9.41 -15.49
C ALA A 333 8.42 9.07 -16.25
N LYS A 334 8.31 8.76 -17.54
CA LYS A 334 9.47 8.47 -18.40
C LYS A 334 10.36 9.69 -18.57
N GLU A 335 9.76 10.85 -18.82
CA GLU A 335 10.47 12.14 -18.95
C GLU A 335 11.19 12.52 -17.63
N ALA A 336 10.60 12.19 -16.48
CA ALA A 336 11.25 12.35 -15.17
C ALA A 336 12.35 11.31 -14.89
N GLY A 337 12.55 10.33 -15.79
CA GLY A 337 13.59 9.31 -15.69
C GLY A 337 13.18 8.05 -14.90
N ALA A 338 11.89 7.84 -14.63
CA ALA A 338 11.42 6.63 -13.96
C ALA A 338 11.83 5.37 -14.73
N GLN A 339 12.33 4.36 -14.01
CA GLN A 339 12.82 3.11 -14.61
C GLN A 339 11.70 2.08 -14.83
N TRP A 340 10.70 2.07 -13.96
CA TRP A 340 9.53 1.21 -14.09
C TRP A 340 8.26 1.98 -13.85
N PHE A 341 7.17 1.44 -14.36
CA PHE A 341 5.83 1.96 -14.22
C PHE A 341 4.87 0.84 -13.89
N PHE A 342 3.96 1.06 -12.95
CA PHE A 342 2.89 0.12 -12.69
C PHE A 342 1.62 0.82 -12.23
N SER A 343 0.51 0.12 -12.31
CA SER A 343 -0.77 0.56 -11.75
C SER A 343 -1.57 -0.65 -11.28
N GLY A 344 -2.28 -0.48 -10.16
CA GLY A 344 -3.23 -1.45 -9.65
C GLY A 344 -4.62 -0.83 -9.57
N VAL A 345 -5.66 -1.61 -9.90
CA VAL A 345 -7.05 -1.15 -9.80
C VAL A 345 -7.43 -0.95 -8.33
N LEU A 346 -8.27 0.03 -8.08
CA LEU A 346 -8.81 0.37 -6.76
C LEU A 346 -9.32 -0.86 -6.02
N PHE A 347 -8.90 -0.97 -4.77
CA PHE A 347 -9.38 -1.92 -3.78
C PHE A 347 -9.94 -1.16 -2.57
N LEU A 348 -11.14 -1.51 -2.15
CA LEU A 348 -11.82 -0.88 -1.01
C LEU A 348 -12.02 -1.89 0.12
N MET A 349 -11.32 -1.68 1.22
CA MET A 349 -11.68 -2.32 2.50
C MET A 349 -13.01 -1.73 3.02
N PRO A 350 -13.74 -2.44 3.90
CA PRO A 350 -15.00 -1.91 4.46
C PRO A 350 -14.89 -0.49 5.04
N SER A 351 -13.83 -0.21 5.79
CA SER A 351 -13.56 1.13 6.35
C SER A 351 -13.31 2.20 5.28
N SER A 352 -12.63 1.87 4.21
CA SER A 352 -12.43 2.81 3.10
C SER A 352 -13.68 2.96 2.24
N ALA A 353 -14.46 1.90 2.05
CA ALA A 353 -15.73 1.95 1.33
C ALA A 353 -16.75 2.89 2.01
N LYS A 354 -16.85 2.86 3.35
CA LYS A 354 -17.70 3.77 4.13
C LYS A 354 -17.44 5.24 3.84
N GLN A 355 -16.22 5.61 3.45
CA GLN A 355 -15.85 6.98 3.13
C GLN A 355 -15.85 7.26 1.63
N PHE A 356 -15.38 6.30 0.83
CA PHE A 356 -15.19 6.52 -0.61
C PHE A 356 -16.51 6.46 -1.40
N LEU A 357 -17.42 5.54 -1.07
CA LEU A 357 -18.71 5.43 -1.78
C LEU A 357 -19.58 6.70 -1.64
N PRO A 358 -19.78 7.29 -0.44
CA PRO A 358 -20.46 8.57 -0.32
C PRO A 358 -19.75 9.70 -1.08
N PHE A 359 -18.41 9.74 -1.06
CA PHE A 359 -17.63 10.71 -1.83
C PHE A 359 -17.87 10.57 -3.33
N VAL A 360 -17.94 9.34 -3.86
CA VAL A 360 -18.28 9.09 -5.28
C VAL A 360 -19.71 9.55 -5.56
N GLY A 361 -20.67 9.26 -4.68
CA GLY A 361 -22.05 9.71 -4.82
C GLY A 361 -22.17 11.23 -4.91
N GLU A 362 -21.40 11.96 -4.11
CA GLU A 362 -21.39 13.42 -4.08
C GLU A 362 -20.67 14.04 -5.30
N LYS A 363 -19.48 13.56 -5.62
CA LYS A 363 -18.59 14.19 -6.63
C LYS A 363 -18.73 13.61 -8.04
N PHE A 364 -19.18 12.36 -8.15
CA PHE A 364 -19.31 11.60 -9.39
C PHE A 364 -20.65 10.83 -9.45
N PRO A 365 -21.80 11.49 -9.34
CA PRO A 365 -23.11 10.85 -9.15
C PRO A 365 -23.46 9.84 -10.26
N ARG A 366 -22.95 10.04 -11.48
CA ARG A 366 -23.13 9.10 -12.59
C ARG A 366 -22.47 7.73 -12.39
N LEU A 367 -21.46 7.67 -11.51
CA LEU A 367 -20.71 6.45 -11.19
C LEU A 367 -21.21 5.76 -9.91
N ALA A 368 -22.04 6.42 -9.11
CA ALA A 368 -22.44 5.95 -7.77
C ALA A 368 -22.99 4.52 -7.80
N LYS A 369 -23.97 4.26 -8.68
CA LYS A 369 -24.59 2.93 -8.82
C LYS A 369 -23.58 1.86 -9.23
N GLN A 370 -22.70 2.17 -10.20
CA GLN A 370 -21.64 1.25 -10.64
C GLN A 370 -20.68 0.90 -9.50
N TYR A 371 -20.30 1.87 -8.66
CA TYR A 371 -19.40 1.64 -7.53
C TYR A 371 -20.06 0.80 -6.44
N GLU A 372 -21.32 1.05 -6.13
CA GLU A 372 -22.10 0.23 -5.21
C GLU A 372 -22.18 -1.23 -5.68
N GLU A 373 -22.50 -1.46 -6.95
CA GLU A 373 -22.57 -2.80 -7.53
C GLU A 373 -21.21 -3.52 -7.57
N TRP A 374 -20.16 -2.82 -7.97
CA TRP A 374 -18.84 -3.41 -8.17
C TRP A 374 -18.13 -3.75 -6.87
N TYR A 375 -18.27 -2.89 -5.87
CA TYR A 375 -17.51 -3.01 -4.62
C TYR A 375 -18.32 -3.61 -3.45
N ALA A 376 -19.59 -3.97 -3.66
CA ALA A 376 -20.47 -4.48 -2.62
C ALA A 376 -20.02 -5.81 -2.00
N LYS A 377 -19.44 -6.72 -2.80
CA LYS A 377 -19.21 -8.12 -2.37
C LYS A 377 -17.84 -8.32 -1.70
N ASN A 378 -16.78 -7.85 -2.33
CA ASN A 378 -15.40 -8.21 -1.92
C ASN A 378 -14.40 -7.06 -2.01
N GLY A 379 -14.88 -5.83 -2.23
CA GLY A 379 -14.02 -4.64 -2.32
C GLY A 379 -13.19 -4.53 -3.61
N TYR A 380 -13.47 -5.34 -4.63
CA TYR A 380 -12.79 -5.32 -5.92
C TYR A 380 -13.73 -4.97 -7.07
N ALA A 381 -13.21 -4.25 -8.06
CA ALA A 381 -13.86 -4.13 -9.35
C ALA A 381 -13.97 -5.52 -10.05
N PRO A 382 -14.93 -5.71 -10.99
CA PRO A 382 -15.08 -6.97 -11.72
C PRO A 382 -13.78 -7.47 -12.33
N GLU A 383 -13.62 -8.79 -12.41
CA GLU A 383 -12.39 -9.42 -12.88
C GLU A 383 -12.06 -9.03 -14.33
N GLU A 384 -13.06 -8.95 -15.20
CA GLU A 384 -12.88 -8.52 -16.59
C GLU A 384 -12.29 -7.11 -16.68
N TYR A 385 -12.80 -6.17 -15.86
CA TYR A 385 -12.25 -4.83 -15.80
C TYR A 385 -10.80 -4.84 -15.34
N ARG A 386 -10.50 -5.61 -14.28
CA ARG A 386 -9.13 -5.72 -13.75
C ARG A 386 -8.17 -6.32 -14.77
N LYS A 387 -8.61 -7.35 -15.53
CA LYS A 387 -7.81 -7.92 -16.63
C LYS A 387 -7.53 -6.91 -17.74
N LYS A 388 -8.57 -6.18 -18.19
CA LYS A 388 -8.41 -5.11 -19.20
C LYS A 388 -7.43 -4.02 -18.72
N ALA A 389 -7.56 -3.58 -17.49
CA ALA A 389 -6.66 -2.60 -16.90
C ALA A 389 -5.21 -3.12 -16.83
N SER A 390 -5.00 -4.37 -16.44
CA SER A 390 -3.67 -4.99 -16.39
C SER A 390 -3.02 -5.09 -17.78
N LEU A 391 -3.80 -5.47 -18.80
CA LEU A 391 -3.31 -5.52 -20.19
C LEU A 391 -2.94 -4.13 -20.71
N ARG A 392 -3.74 -3.09 -20.38
CA ARG A 392 -3.42 -1.71 -20.75
C ARG A 392 -2.11 -1.25 -20.10
N VAL A 393 -1.91 -1.53 -18.82
CA VAL A 393 -0.67 -1.20 -18.10
C VAL A 393 0.53 -1.95 -18.72
N ALA A 394 0.36 -3.23 -19.09
CA ALA A 394 1.41 -4.01 -19.73
C ALA A 394 1.80 -3.40 -21.08
N ARG A 395 0.82 -3.04 -21.93
CA ARG A 395 1.04 -2.34 -23.22
C ARG A 395 1.80 -1.02 -23.01
N ILE A 396 1.38 -0.18 -22.06
CA ILE A 396 2.06 1.08 -21.75
C ILE A 396 3.51 0.84 -21.35
N ARG A 397 3.77 -0.15 -20.51
CA ARG A 397 5.14 -0.49 -20.11
C ARG A 397 6.02 -0.87 -21.30
N GLU A 398 5.51 -1.69 -22.19
CA GLU A 398 6.19 -2.10 -23.43
C GLU A 398 6.42 -0.91 -24.37
N GLU A 399 5.38 -0.13 -24.65
CA GLU A 399 5.40 1.02 -25.58
C GLU A 399 6.43 2.09 -25.15
N PHE A 400 6.50 2.39 -23.84
CA PHE A 400 7.44 3.38 -23.31
C PHE A 400 8.78 2.77 -22.82
N GLY A 401 9.00 1.46 -23.01
CA GLY A 401 10.23 0.78 -22.64
C GLY A 401 10.56 0.87 -21.16
N PHE A 402 9.56 0.68 -20.29
CA PHE A 402 9.77 0.56 -18.84
C PHE A 402 10.30 -0.82 -18.49
N ALA A 403 11.34 -0.85 -17.64
CA ALA A 403 11.84 -2.09 -17.06
C ALA A 403 10.77 -2.77 -16.18
N ALA A 404 10.95 -4.06 -15.95
CA ALA A 404 10.22 -4.74 -14.91
C ALA A 404 10.62 -4.19 -13.53
N ARG A 405 9.70 -4.28 -12.57
CA ARG A 405 9.96 -3.81 -11.22
C ARG A 405 10.99 -4.74 -10.55
N PRO A 406 12.08 -4.25 -9.96
CA PRO A 406 13.27 -5.06 -9.61
C PRO A 406 13.00 -6.25 -8.68
N TRP A 407 11.91 -6.26 -7.93
CA TRP A 407 11.60 -7.27 -6.91
C TRP A 407 10.33 -8.10 -7.20
N VAL A 408 9.64 -7.87 -8.33
CA VAL A 408 8.42 -8.61 -8.70
C VAL A 408 8.71 -9.88 -9.49
N GLU A 409 9.86 -9.98 -10.17
CA GLU A 409 10.16 -11.06 -11.13
C GLU A 409 10.34 -12.46 -10.53
N ALA A 410 10.38 -12.60 -9.21
CA ALA A 410 10.81 -13.86 -8.58
C ALA A 410 9.71 -14.72 -7.96
N LYS A 411 8.42 -14.38 -8.05
CA LYS A 411 7.36 -15.24 -7.48
C LYS A 411 6.70 -16.15 -8.51
N GLY A 412 7.29 -17.33 -8.70
CA GLY A 412 6.59 -18.49 -9.27
C GLY A 412 5.66 -19.10 -8.21
N LYS A 413 4.36 -19.18 -8.52
CA LYS A 413 3.26 -19.89 -7.83
C LYS A 413 2.64 -19.21 -6.60
N VAL A 414 1.45 -18.71 -6.85
CA VAL A 414 0.48 -18.17 -5.88
C VAL A 414 -0.05 -19.28 -4.96
N ARG A 415 0.22 -19.21 -3.67
CA ARG A 415 -0.58 -19.87 -2.64
C ARG A 415 -1.58 -18.87 -2.06
N CYS A 416 -2.84 -19.26 -1.97
CA CYS A 416 -3.90 -18.41 -1.44
C CYS A 416 -3.93 -18.54 0.09
N SER A 417 -3.51 -17.49 0.82
CA SER A 417 -3.75 -17.34 2.25
C SER A 417 -4.16 -15.92 2.58
N GLN A 418 -5.01 -15.80 3.59
CA GLN A 418 -5.57 -14.54 4.06
C GLN A 418 -4.51 -13.71 4.79
N MET A 419 -4.56 -12.37 4.67
CA MET A 419 -3.77 -11.49 5.52
C MET A 419 -4.11 -11.74 6.99
N SER A 420 -3.27 -12.48 7.70
CA SER A 420 -3.26 -12.48 9.16
C SER A 420 -2.19 -11.48 9.62
N LEU A 421 -2.61 -10.43 10.29
CA LEU A 421 -1.69 -9.62 11.06
C LEU A 421 -1.46 -10.39 12.37
N SER A 422 -0.27 -10.97 12.49
CA SER A 422 0.11 -11.77 13.65
C SER A 422 0.27 -10.91 14.93
N TRP A 423 -0.87 -10.47 15.48
CA TRP A 423 -0.93 -9.81 16.79
C TRP A 423 -1.37 -10.76 17.92
N ASP A 424 -1.93 -11.94 17.58
CA ASP A 424 -2.66 -12.79 18.53
C ASP A 424 -1.90 -14.02 19.05
N VAL A 425 -0.71 -14.34 18.55
CA VAL A 425 -0.04 -15.61 18.90
C VAL A 425 0.64 -15.57 20.28
N ASP A 426 1.05 -14.39 20.78
CA ASP A 426 1.78 -14.30 22.06
C ASP A 426 0.88 -14.26 23.32
N LEU A 427 -0.44 -14.09 23.19
CA LEU A 427 -1.34 -14.01 24.35
C LEU A 427 -1.90 -15.37 24.78
N ALA A 428 -2.04 -16.31 23.85
CA ALA A 428 -2.56 -17.66 24.17
C ALA A 428 -1.51 -18.50 24.93
N GLU A 429 -0.22 -18.40 24.59
CA GLU A 429 0.84 -19.14 25.28
C GLU A 429 1.14 -18.60 26.68
N ARG A 430 1.00 -17.28 26.90
CA ARG A 430 1.19 -16.67 28.24
C ARG A 430 0.03 -16.96 29.20
N SER A 431 -1.20 -17.13 28.71
CA SER A 431 -2.33 -17.54 29.56
C SER A 431 -2.20 -18.99 30.03
N SER A 432 -1.70 -19.87 29.15
CA SER A 432 -1.44 -21.27 29.48
C SER A 432 -0.29 -21.42 30.49
N SER A 433 0.75 -20.63 30.43
CA SER A 433 1.87 -20.65 31.37
C SER A 433 1.51 -20.07 32.75
N ALA A 434 0.70 -19.01 32.79
CA ALA A 434 0.18 -18.42 34.03
C ALA A 434 -0.79 -19.37 34.74
N GLN A 435 -1.61 -20.10 33.98
CA GLN A 435 -2.55 -21.07 34.55
C GLN A 435 -1.87 -22.31 35.10
N LYS A 436 -0.75 -22.75 34.50
CA LYS A 436 0.09 -23.85 35.04
C LYS A 436 0.85 -23.45 36.29
N MET A 437 1.26 -22.19 36.46
CA MET A 437 1.87 -21.70 37.70
C MET A 437 0.87 -21.59 38.87
N LEU A 438 -0.39 -21.24 38.61
CA LEU A 438 -1.41 -21.15 39.66
C LEU A 438 -1.88 -22.52 40.17
N VAL A 439 -1.83 -23.57 39.34
CA VAL A 439 -2.21 -24.93 39.74
C VAL A 439 -1.07 -25.61 40.50
N GLY A 440 0.19 -25.24 40.22
CA GLY A 440 1.36 -25.79 40.94
C GLY A 440 1.52 -25.29 42.40
N THR A 441 0.97 -24.11 42.71
CA THR A 441 1.13 -23.49 44.05
C THR A 441 0.07 -23.96 45.07
N VAL A 442 -1.01 -24.57 44.62
CA VAL A 442 -2.09 -25.09 45.49
C VAL A 442 -1.81 -26.56 45.93
N ALA A 443 -0.94 -27.28 45.23
CA ALA A 443 -0.59 -28.68 45.56
C ALA A 443 0.56 -28.82 46.58
N ALA A 444 1.22 -27.71 46.95
CA ALA A 444 2.34 -27.73 47.95
C ALA A 444 1.92 -27.22 49.33
N ALA A 445 0.63 -27.01 49.57
CA ALA A 445 0.10 -26.56 50.86
C ALA A 445 -1.00 -27.50 51.40
N ARG A 446 -0.79 -28.82 51.26
CA ARG A 446 -1.52 -29.85 52.03
C ARG A 446 -0.55 -30.91 52.52
#